data_c6911c26598aaf24d92cb11b51342980
#
_entry.id   c6911c26598aaf24d92cb11b51342980
#
_cell.length_a   1.000
_cell.length_b   1.000
_cell.length_c   1.000
_cell.angle_alpha   90.00
_cell.angle_beta   90.00
_cell.angle_gamma   90.00
#
_symmetry.space_group_name_H-M   'P 1'
#
loop_
_entity.id
_entity.type
_entity.pdbx_description
1 polymer ?
#
loop_
_entity_poly.entity_id
_entity_poly.type
_entity_poly.pdbx_seq_one_letter_code
_entity_poly.pdbx_strand_id
1 'polypeptide(L)'
;PVVVSHADLKRTVTELVGAEHFAPETVERVRTFRMTLPLFAVYAGLDVDLVAQGFPNTNYWIWDTDDIEGIYDRLEEGEIPDEHVTYLTVTSTRDPDSAHIAPAGHTNLQVMTVVPQDYATWNVERGPHAGGRYHRDPEYRRRKRALTERLLARAESVIPGLREHAVWTEAATPVTQERFTHSTGGTSYGIEFATDQMGPLRVGPTTEVKGLFLCGASTPSGHGIANVMWSGVRAASEVLEHDVGRRMLAGE
;
A
#
# COMPACT_ATOMS: atom_id res chain seq x y z
N PRO A 1 -1.06 -23.43 -21.14
CA PRO A 1 -1.45 -22.90 -19.83
C PRO A 1 -1.36 -21.37 -19.85
N VAL A 2 -2.23 -20.70 -19.09
CA VAL A 2 -2.27 -19.25 -18.93
C VAL A 2 -2.04 -18.94 -17.45
N VAL A 3 -1.17 -17.95 -17.18
CA VAL A 3 -0.90 -17.43 -15.85
C VAL A 3 -1.09 -15.91 -15.89
N VAL A 4 -1.86 -15.37 -14.97
CA VAL A 4 -2.00 -13.92 -14.76
C VAL A 4 -1.34 -13.58 -13.43
N SER A 5 -0.24 -12.82 -13.46
CA SER A 5 0.44 -12.38 -12.26
C SER A 5 -0.10 -11.01 -11.80
N HIS A 6 -0.58 -10.96 -10.57
CA HIS A 6 -0.89 -9.74 -9.82
C HIS A 6 0.10 -9.53 -8.66
N ALA A 7 1.14 -10.35 -8.60
CA ALA A 7 2.19 -10.23 -7.59
C ALA A 7 3.08 -9.02 -7.87
N ASP A 8 3.97 -8.70 -6.93
CA ASP A 8 4.98 -7.66 -7.12
C ASP A 8 5.74 -7.88 -8.43
N LEU A 9 5.87 -6.82 -9.25
CA LEU A 9 6.45 -6.95 -10.59
C LEU A 9 7.93 -7.35 -10.55
N LYS A 10 8.71 -6.77 -9.63
CA LYS A 10 10.13 -7.12 -9.51
C LYS A 10 10.29 -8.59 -9.14
N ARG A 11 9.52 -9.06 -8.17
CA ARG A 11 9.53 -10.48 -7.76
C ARG A 11 8.95 -11.40 -8.83
N THR A 12 7.92 -10.97 -9.56
CA THR A 12 7.40 -11.76 -10.69
C THR A 12 8.52 -12.05 -11.69
N VAL A 13 9.28 -11.03 -12.09
CA VAL A 13 10.34 -11.17 -13.10
C VAL A 13 11.58 -11.86 -12.54
N THR A 14 12.02 -11.51 -11.32
CA THR A 14 13.32 -11.97 -10.82
C THR A 14 13.28 -13.24 -9.98
N GLU A 15 12.12 -13.58 -9.39
CA GLU A 15 12.01 -14.69 -8.44
C GLU A 15 10.97 -15.74 -8.86
N LEU A 16 9.72 -15.32 -9.18
CA LEU A 16 8.62 -16.25 -9.42
C LEU A 16 8.72 -16.94 -10.79
N VAL A 17 9.12 -16.19 -11.80
CA VAL A 17 9.34 -16.70 -13.16
C VAL A 17 10.82 -17.00 -13.39
N GLY A 18 11.67 -16.08 -12.98
CA GLY A 18 13.12 -16.13 -13.16
C GLY A 18 13.59 -15.19 -14.26
N ALA A 19 14.62 -14.40 -13.95
CA ALA A 19 15.17 -13.38 -14.85
C ALA A 19 15.67 -13.98 -16.18
N GLU A 20 16.08 -15.24 -16.17
CA GLU A 20 16.57 -15.98 -17.35
C GLU A 20 15.51 -16.23 -18.43
N HIS A 21 14.23 -16.05 -18.10
CA HIS A 21 13.11 -16.21 -19.03
C HIS A 21 12.71 -14.91 -19.73
N PHE A 22 13.34 -13.79 -19.37
CA PHE A 22 13.07 -12.47 -19.93
C PHE A 22 14.28 -11.91 -20.68
N ALA A 23 14.04 -11.02 -21.61
CA ALA A 23 15.11 -10.27 -22.26
C ALA A 23 15.90 -9.45 -21.23
N PRO A 24 17.23 -9.33 -21.35
CA PRO A 24 18.05 -8.55 -20.42
C PRO A 24 17.55 -7.11 -20.22
N GLU A 25 17.04 -6.48 -21.27
CA GLU A 25 16.51 -5.13 -21.25
C GLU A 25 15.23 -5.02 -20.41
N THR A 26 14.37 -6.04 -20.43
CA THR A 26 13.17 -6.12 -19.59
C THR A 26 13.56 -6.27 -18.13
N VAL A 27 14.51 -7.16 -17.84
CA VAL A 27 15.00 -7.40 -16.48
C VAL A 27 15.60 -6.12 -15.90
N GLU A 28 16.46 -5.45 -16.66
CA GLU A 28 17.11 -4.21 -16.22
C GLU A 28 16.09 -3.11 -15.99
N ARG A 29 15.17 -2.89 -16.91
CA ARG A 29 14.08 -1.93 -16.74
C ARG A 29 13.25 -2.20 -15.49
N VAL A 30 12.89 -3.46 -15.24
CA VAL A 30 12.11 -3.83 -14.05
C VAL A 30 12.89 -3.59 -12.76
N ARG A 31 14.20 -3.87 -12.75
CA ARG A 31 15.08 -3.62 -11.61
C ARG A 31 15.22 -2.13 -11.27
N THR A 32 15.31 -1.29 -12.30
CA THR A 32 15.51 0.17 -12.14
C THR A 32 14.25 0.93 -11.77
N PHE A 33 13.05 0.37 -11.92
CA PHE A 33 11.85 1.04 -11.46
C PHE A 33 11.93 1.42 -9.98
N ARG A 34 11.64 2.68 -9.69
CA ARG A 34 11.45 3.16 -8.33
C ARG A 34 10.08 2.72 -7.83
N MET A 35 10.02 2.30 -6.57
CA MET A 35 8.77 1.92 -5.93
C MET A 35 8.20 3.10 -5.16
N THR A 36 6.88 3.21 -5.12
CA THR A 36 6.19 4.23 -4.31
C THR A 36 6.60 4.10 -2.84
N LEU A 37 6.80 5.23 -2.17
CA LEU A 37 7.02 5.26 -0.73
C LEU A 37 5.93 4.45 -0.02
N PRO A 38 6.32 3.60 0.93
CA PRO A 38 5.36 2.77 1.65
C PRO A 38 4.56 3.57 2.67
N LEU A 39 3.46 2.98 3.12
CA LEU A 39 2.68 3.51 4.22
C LEU A 39 3.09 2.83 5.54
N PHE A 40 3.11 3.61 6.61
CA PHE A 40 2.94 3.10 7.95
C PHE A 40 1.45 3.18 8.28
N ALA A 41 0.85 2.07 8.69
CA ALA A 41 -0.59 2.00 8.94
C ALA A 41 -0.85 1.56 10.39
N VAL A 42 -1.70 2.30 11.09
CA VAL A 42 -2.25 1.96 12.40
C VAL A 42 -3.70 1.54 12.21
N TYR A 43 -4.04 0.39 12.72
CA TYR A 43 -5.40 -0.13 12.79
C TYR A 43 -5.87 -0.01 14.24
N ALA A 44 -7.06 0.53 14.45
CA ALA A 44 -7.61 0.68 15.79
C ALA A 44 -9.08 0.24 15.85
N GLY A 45 -9.42 -0.46 16.93
CA GLY A 45 -10.78 -0.75 17.34
C GLY A 45 -11.15 0.12 18.53
N LEU A 46 -12.26 0.83 18.43
CA LEU A 46 -12.78 1.70 19.49
C LEU A 46 -14.04 1.09 20.12
N ASP A 47 -14.22 1.28 21.42
CA ASP A 47 -15.44 0.92 22.15
C ASP A 47 -16.51 2.01 22.11
N VAL A 48 -16.54 2.74 21.01
CA VAL A 48 -17.53 3.78 20.72
C VAL A 48 -18.10 3.59 19.32
N ASP A 49 -19.41 3.78 19.18
CA ASP A 49 -20.13 3.69 17.91
C ASP A 49 -20.17 5.06 17.22
N LEU A 50 -19.16 5.33 16.39
CA LEU A 50 -19.11 6.57 15.61
C LEU A 50 -20.19 6.61 14.52
N VAL A 51 -20.67 5.45 14.03
CA VAL A 51 -21.77 5.39 13.06
C VAL A 51 -23.06 5.89 13.71
N ALA A 52 -23.40 5.37 14.91
CA ALA A 52 -24.58 5.81 15.66
C ALA A 52 -24.50 7.28 16.10
N GLN A 53 -23.28 7.83 16.27
CA GLN A 53 -23.05 9.25 16.55
C GLN A 53 -23.17 10.14 15.30
N GLY A 54 -23.40 9.55 14.11
CA GLY A 54 -23.50 10.31 12.87
C GLY A 54 -22.15 10.78 12.32
N PHE A 55 -21.05 10.11 12.67
CA PHE A 55 -19.73 10.45 12.13
C PHE A 55 -19.74 10.31 10.61
N PRO A 56 -19.24 11.31 9.85
CA PRO A 56 -19.39 11.32 8.40
C PRO A 56 -18.56 10.24 7.70
N ASN A 57 -19.12 9.67 6.63
CA ASN A 57 -18.43 8.74 5.75
C ASN A 57 -17.50 9.50 4.80
N THR A 58 -16.37 9.94 5.32
CA THR A 58 -15.34 10.65 4.55
C THR A 58 -13.94 10.22 4.97
N ASN A 59 -12.93 10.62 4.20
CA ASN A 59 -11.53 10.50 4.56
C ASN A 59 -11.02 11.86 5.01
N TYR A 60 -10.07 11.84 5.95
CA TYR A 60 -9.43 13.04 6.45
C TYR A 60 -7.94 13.01 6.07
N TRP A 61 -7.48 14.12 5.51
CA TRP A 61 -6.08 14.40 5.25
C TRP A 61 -5.66 15.54 6.16
N ILE A 62 -4.82 15.23 7.14
CA ILE A 62 -4.36 16.18 8.16
C ILE A 62 -2.92 16.51 7.83
N TRP A 63 -2.66 17.75 7.48
CA TRP A 63 -1.34 18.26 7.16
C TRP A 63 -0.83 19.14 8.30
N ASP A 64 0.45 18.98 8.65
CA ASP A 64 1.10 19.77 9.70
C ASP A 64 1.72 21.03 9.16
N THR A 65 1.99 21.09 7.87
CA THR A 65 2.68 22.17 7.17
C THR A 65 2.18 22.26 5.74
N ASP A 66 2.36 23.44 5.13
CA ASP A 66 2.13 23.68 3.71
C ASP A 66 3.35 23.26 2.85
N ASP A 67 4.50 22.99 3.48
CA ASP A 67 5.74 22.53 2.82
C ASP A 67 5.67 21.02 2.53
N ILE A 68 4.82 20.65 1.57
CA ILE A 68 4.59 19.27 1.17
C ILE A 68 5.85 18.66 0.53
N GLU A 69 6.53 19.43 -0.33
CA GLU A 69 7.75 18.98 -1.01
C GLU A 69 8.85 18.68 -0.01
N GLY A 70 9.07 19.54 0.99
CA GLY A 70 10.05 19.29 2.04
C GLY A 70 9.76 18.08 2.92
N ILE A 71 8.47 17.67 3.06
CA ILE A 71 8.14 16.38 3.69
C ILE A 71 8.68 15.23 2.84
N TYR A 72 8.43 15.23 1.53
CA TYR A 72 8.85 14.15 0.64
C TYR A 72 10.37 14.08 0.50
N ASP A 73 11.06 15.22 0.41
CA ASP A 73 12.52 15.27 0.37
C ASP A 73 13.14 14.57 1.59
N ARG A 74 12.65 14.87 2.80
CA ARG A 74 13.11 14.21 4.04
C ARG A 74 12.81 12.71 4.07
N LEU A 75 11.64 12.30 3.54
CA LEU A 75 11.29 10.88 3.44
C LEU A 75 12.24 10.13 2.48
N GLU A 76 12.64 10.74 1.38
CA GLU A 76 13.61 10.18 0.43
C GLU A 76 15.03 10.09 1.04
N GLU A 77 15.37 11.01 1.94
CA GLU A 77 16.61 10.99 2.73
C GLU A 77 16.59 9.95 3.87
N GLY A 78 15.48 9.23 4.05
CA GLY A 78 15.32 8.19 5.08
C GLY A 78 14.86 8.71 6.44
N GLU A 79 14.42 9.96 6.53
CA GLU A 79 13.91 10.58 7.75
C GLU A 79 12.37 10.49 7.81
N ILE A 80 11.83 10.23 9.00
CA ILE A 80 10.40 10.41 9.28
C ILE A 80 10.25 11.77 9.98
N PRO A 81 9.83 12.82 9.27
CA PRO A 81 9.75 14.14 9.85
C PRO A 81 8.71 14.22 10.97
N ASP A 82 8.86 15.17 11.88
CA ASP A 82 7.86 15.41 12.92
C ASP A 82 6.57 15.98 12.32
N GLU A 83 6.71 16.89 11.36
CA GLU A 83 5.63 17.38 10.51
C GLU A 83 5.39 16.40 9.37
N HIS A 84 4.17 15.89 9.25
CA HIS A 84 3.84 14.87 8.25
C HIS A 84 2.37 14.93 7.85
N VAL A 85 2.02 14.21 6.78
CA VAL A 85 0.62 13.97 6.44
C VAL A 85 0.08 12.81 7.27
N THR A 86 -1.10 12.96 7.83
CA THR A 86 -1.86 11.87 8.45
C THR A 86 -3.15 11.65 7.67
N TYR A 87 -3.32 10.43 7.17
CA TYR A 87 -4.55 10.00 6.51
C TYR A 87 -5.38 9.17 7.49
N LEU A 88 -6.60 9.60 7.74
CA LEU A 88 -7.56 8.90 8.60
C LEU A 88 -8.77 8.43 7.78
N THR A 89 -9.13 7.16 7.93
CA THR A 89 -10.36 6.59 7.40
C THR A 89 -11.08 5.77 8.47
N VAL A 90 -12.37 6.00 8.63
CA VAL A 90 -13.23 5.22 9.55
C VAL A 90 -13.90 4.12 8.73
N THR A 91 -13.38 2.90 8.84
CA THR A 91 -13.85 1.77 8.03
C THR A 91 -15.30 1.42 8.32
N SER A 92 -15.74 1.54 9.58
CA SER A 92 -17.11 1.25 9.98
C SER A 92 -18.16 2.17 9.32
N THR A 93 -17.78 3.41 8.95
CA THR A 93 -18.73 4.31 8.24
C THR A 93 -18.87 3.99 6.75
N ARG A 94 -17.98 3.14 6.20
CA ARG A 94 -18.03 2.70 4.79
C ARG A 94 -19.09 1.63 4.55
N ASP A 95 -19.22 0.73 5.52
CA ASP A 95 -20.16 -0.38 5.50
C ASP A 95 -20.74 -0.57 6.93
N PRO A 96 -21.66 0.32 7.33
CA PRO A 96 -22.15 0.40 8.71
C PRO A 96 -22.96 -0.83 9.13
N ASP A 97 -23.50 -1.58 8.18
CA ASP A 97 -24.31 -2.77 8.45
C ASP A 97 -23.48 -4.06 8.55
N SER A 98 -22.17 -3.98 8.29
CA SER A 98 -21.28 -5.14 8.26
C SER A 98 -20.74 -5.52 9.65
N ALA A 99 -21.22 -6.62 10.20
CA ALA A 99 -20.70 -7.20 11.44
C ALA A 99 -19.25 -7.73 11.32
N HIS A 100 -18.71 -7.80 10.10
CA HIS A 100 -17.31 -8.23 9.87
C HIS A 100 -16.29 -7.10 10.07
N ILE A 101 -16.71 -5.84 10.04
CA ILE A 101 -15.83 -4.68 10.17
C ILE A 101 -15.58 -4.36 11.64
N ALA A 102 -16.62 -4.34 12.46
CA ALA A 102 -16.52 -4.14 13.90
C ALA A 102 -17.68 -4.82 14.61
N PRO A 103 -17.53 -5.24 15.88
CA PRO A 103 -18.64 -5.66 16.71
C PRO A 103 -19.66 -4.52 16.90
N ALA A 104 -20.90 -4.86 17.24
CA ALA A 104 -21.93 -3.87 17.56
C ALA A 104 -21.46 -2.90 18.66
N GLY A 105 -21.71 -1.61 18.47
CA GLY A 105 -21.30 -0.55 19.38
C GLY A 105 -19.80 -0.19 19.32
N HIS A 106 -19.05 -0.74 18.39
CA HIS A 106 -17.63 -0.49 18.19
C HIS A 106 -17.35 0.11 16.82
N THR A 107 -16.18 0.71 16.68
CA THR A 107 -15.71 1.31 15.44
C THR A 107 -14.35 0.75 15.05
N ASN A 108 -14.16 0.45 13.77
CA ASN A 108 -12.86 0.14 13.16
C ASN A 108 -12.41 1.35 12.33
N LEU A 109 -11.15 1.74 12.50
CA LEU A 109 -10.52 2.81 11.74
C LEU A 109 -9.07 2.52 11.41
N GLN A 110 -8.54 3.27 10.45
CA GLN A 110 -7.13 3.23 10.06
C GLN A 110 -6.55 4.64 10.05
N VAL A 111 -5.35 4.77 10.59
CA VAL A 111 -4.57 6.01 10.55
C VAL A 111 -3.24 5.71 9.88
N MET A 112 -2.89 6.44 8.84
CA MET A 112 -1.74 6.13 8.00
C MET A 112 -0.90 7.37 7.73
N THR A 113 0.39 7.15 7.47
CA THR A 113 1.31 8.15 6.93
C THR A 113 2.29 7.52 5.96
N VAL A 114 2.88 8.33 5.08
CA VAL A 114 4.00 7.92 4.23
C VAL A 114 5.26 7.85 5.08
N VAL A 115 6.11 6.88 4.77
CA VAL A 115 7.38 6.67 5.49
C VAL A 115 8.48 6.24 4.51
N PRO A 116 9.77 6.37 4.89
CA PRO A 116 10.88 5.87 4.08
C PRO A 116 10.78 4.37 3.80
N GLN A 117 11.24 3.98 2.62
CA GLN A 117 11.31 2.57 2.21
C GLN A 117 12.47 1.82 2.87
N ASP A 118 13.40 2.53 3.47
CA ASP A 118 14.64 2.02 4.03
C ASP A 118 14.41 1.16 5.27
N TYR A 119 15.08 0.00 5.32
CA TYR A 119 15.07 -0.88 6.49
C TYR A 119 15.77 -0.27 7.70
N ALA A 120 16.83 0.54 7.50
CA ALA A 120 17.58 1.16 8.59
C ALA A 120 16.73 2.13 9.41
N THR A 121 15.76 2.79 8.79
CA THR A 121 14.73 3.59 9.46
C THR A 121 14.02 2.79 10.56
N TRP A 122 13.91 1.48 10.38
CA TRP A 122 13.23 0.56 11.32
C TRP A 122 14.20 -0.28 12.15
N ASN A 123 15.51 0.03 12.12
CA ASN A 123 16.56 -0.77 12.78
C ASN A 123 16.57 -2.24 12.33
N VAL A 124 16.37 -2.44 11.03
CA VAL A 124 16.37 -3.77 10.40
C VAL A 124 17.52 -3.82 9.37
N GLU A 125 18.45 -4.75 9.55
CA GLU A 125 19.61 -4.85 8.65
C GLU A 125 19.28 -5.49 7.29
N ARG A 126 18.31 -6.40 7.28
CA ARG A 126 17.90 -7.17 6.10
C ARG A 126 16.39 -7.23 5.99
N GLY A 127 15.89 -7.43 4.77
CA GLY A 127 14.45 -7.60 4.56
C GLY A 127 13.83 -8.75 5.37
N PRO A 128 12.51 -8.76 5.53
CA PRO A 128 11.80 -9.68 6.42
C PRO A 128 11.93 -11.15 6.02
N HIS A 129 12.32 -11.43 4.77
CA HIS A 129 12.49 -12.78 4.23
C HIS A 129 13.93 -13.32 4.33
N ALA A 130 14.88 -12.49 4.74
CA ALA A 130 16.30 -12.88 4.89
C ALA A 130 16.59 -13.69 6.18
N GLY A 131 15.54 -14.09 6.90
CA GLY A 131 15.64 -14.69 8.22
C GLY A 131 15.82 -13.62 9.31
N GLY A 132 15.59 -13.99 10.54
CA GLY A 132 15.68 -13.06 11.66
C GLY A 132 14.31 -12.74 12.27
N ARG A 133 14.39 -12.20 13.48
CA ARG A 133 13.20 -11.92 14.29
C ARG A 133 13.10 -10.41 14.56
N TYR A 134 13.18 -9.59 13.50
CA TYR A 134 13.14 -8.12 13.61
C TYR A 134 12.01 -7.63 14.53
N HIS A 135 10.84 -8.30 14.49
CA HIS A 135 9.70 -7.97 15.35
C HIS A 135 9.97 -8.15 16.86
N ARG A 136 11.08 -8.79 17.25
CA ARG A 136 11.53 -8.93 18.65
C ARG A 136 12.56 -7.89 19.04
N ASP A 137 13.14 -7.18 18.07
CA ASP A 137 14.12 -6.14 18.32
C ASP A 137 13.50 -5.00 19.15
N PRO A 138 14.12 -4.58 20.27
CA PRO A 138 13.56 -3.55 21.14
C PRO A 138 13.48 -2.18 20.46
N GLU A 139 14.47 -1.84 19.62
CA GLU A 139 14.53 -0.56 18.93
C GLU A 139 13.49 -0.48 17.81
N TYR A 140 13.31 -1.56 17.04
CA TYR A 140 12.21 -1.69 16.10
C TYR A 140 10.85 -1.43 16.78
N ARG A 141 10.62 -2.07 17.92
CA ARG A 141 9.37 -1.91 18.68
C ARG A 141 9.20 -0.49 19.21
N ARG A 142 10.29 0.13 19.67
CA ARG A 142 10.28 1.51 20.16
C ARG A 142 9.87 2.47 19.05
N ARG A 143 10.50 2.38 17.87
CA ARG A 143 10.20 3.23 16.70
C ARG A 143 8.77 3.04 16.22
N LYS A 144 8.35 1.78 16.06
CA LYS A 144 6.97 1.43 15.69
C LYS A 144 5.97 2.06 16.67
N ARG A 145 6.17 1.91 17.98
CA ARG A 145 5.29 2.47 19.01
C ARG A 145 5.26 4.00 18.97
N ALA A 146 6.41 4.64 18.89
CA ALA A 146 6.50 6.10 18.88
C ALA A 146 5.70 6.70 17.72
N LEU A 147 5.81 6.15 16.51
CA LEU A 147 5.02 6.61 15.37
C LEU A 147 3.53 6.28 15.52
N THR A 148 3.19 5.11 16.08
CA THR A 148 1.80 4.76 16.39
C THR A 148 1.14 5.80 17.30
N GLU A 149 1.77 6.14 18.41
CA GLU A 149 1.26 7.13 19.37
C GLU A 149 1.12 8.52 18.74
N ARG A 150 2.09 8.91 17.90
CA ARG A 150 2.05 10.19 17.19
C ARG A 150 0.86 10.27 16.23
N LEU A 151 0.61 9.21 15.45
CA LEU A 151 -0.53 9.17 14.52
C LEU A 151 -1.88 9.15 15.24
N LEU A 152 -2.01 8.39 16.33
CA LEU A 152 -3.24 8.38 17.11
C LEU A 152 -3.51 9.74 17.76
N ALA A 153 -2.47 10.40 18.28
CA ALA A 153 -2.60 11.75 18.83
C ALA A 153 -3.04 12.78 17.76
N ARG A 154 -2.57 12.62 16.51
CA ARG A 154 -3.02 13.47 15.40
C ARG A 154 -4.47 13.20 15.04
N ALA A 155 -4.89 11.95 15.01
CA ALA A 155 -6.26 11.57 14.71
C ALA A 155 -7.27 12.12 15.75
N GLU A 156 -6.85 12.43 16.97
CA GLU A 156 -7.70 13.07 17.99
C GLU A 156 -8.17 14.48 17.62
N SER A 157 -7.50 15.15 16.68
CA SER A 157 -8.01 16.42 16.13
C SER A 157 -9.33 16.25 15.36
N VAL A 158 -9.61 15.02 14.89
CA VAL A 158 -10.82 14.66 14.14
C VAL A 158 -11.78 13.84 15.00
N ILE A 159 -11.26 12.93 15.84
CA ILE A 159 -12.03 12.08 16.75
C ILE A 159 -11.56 12.34 18.18
N PRO A 160 -12.14 13.33 18.89
CA PRO A 160 -11.76 13.63 20.27
C PRO A 160 -11.91 12.40 21.17
N GLY A 161 -10.90 12.11 22.01
CA GLY A 161 -10.89 10.97 22.91
C GLY A 161 -10.59 9.63 22.26
N LEU A 162 -10.14 9.62 20.99
CA LEU A 162 -9.85 8.38 20.24
C LEU A 162 -8.98 7.41 21.06
N ARG A 163 -7.91 7.90 21.69
CA ARG A 163 -6.97 7.04 22.43
C ARG A 163 -7.59 6.47 23.71
N GLU A 164 -8.52 7.18 24.35
CA GLU A 164 -9.25 6.70 25.53
C GLU A 164 -10.20 5.55 25.18
N HIS A 165 -10.77 5.59 23.99
CA HIS A 165 -11.68 4.59 23.44
C HIS A 165 -10.99 3.45 22.68
N ALA A 166 -9.67 3.51 22.48
CA ALA A 166 -8.94 2.49 21.74
C ALA A 166 -8.74 1.21 22.58
N VAL A 167 -9.59 0.22 22.37
CA VAL A 167 -9.53 -1.08 23.05
C VAL A 167 -8.59 -2.07 22.37
N TRP A 168 -8.25 -1.82 21.13
CA TRP A 168 -7.30 -2.60 20.36
C TRP A 168 -6.54 -1.71 19.37
N THR A 169 -5.24 -1.96 19.24
CA THR A 169 -4.38 -1.22 18.29
C THR A 169 -3.29 -2.15 17.77
N GLU A 170 -3.09 -2.16 16.47
CA GLU A 170 -1.96 -2.81 15.82
C GLU A 170 -1.41 -1.88 14.73
N ALA A 171 -0.11 -1.95 14.46
CA ALA A 171 0.49 -1.15 13.40
C ALA A 171 1.31 -2.01 12.44
N ALA A 172 1.36 -1.61 11.17
CA ALA A 172 2.18 -2.21 10.14
C ALA A 172 3.23 -1.20 9.64
N THR A 173 4.50 -1.54 9.80
CA THR A 173 5.62 -0.86 9.16
C THR A 173 5.79 -1.38 7.74
N PRO A 174 6.59 -0.73 6.86
CA PRO A 174 6.97 -1.29 5.56
C PRO A 174 7.54 -2.71 5.66
N VAL A 175 8.34 -2.99 6.69
CA VAL A 175 8.90 -4.34 6.94
C VAL A 175 7.79 -5.35 7.24
N THR A 176 6.76 -4.95 7.98
CA THR A 176 5.58 -5.79 8.23
C THR A 176 4.81 -6.04 6.93
N GLN A 177 4.57 -4.99 6.14
CA GLN A 177 3.86 -5.11 4.88
C GLN A 177 4.59 -6.04 3.91
N GLU A 178 5.89 -5.84 3.69
CA GLU A 178 6.70 -6.71 2.85
C GLU A 178 6.64 -8.16 3.30
N ARG A 179 6.71 -8.40 4.61
CA ARG A 179 6.62 -9.77 5.17
C ARG A 179 5.35 -10.50 4.77
N PHE A 180 4.21 -9.82 4.76
CA PHE A 180 2.91 -10.44 4.52
C PHE A 180 2.45 -10.37 3.06
N THR A 181 2.89 -9.37 2.31
CA THR A 181 2.44 -9.15 0.93
C THR A 181 3.50 -9.49 -0.11
N HIS A 182 4.75 -9.69 0.31
CA HIS A 182 5.92 -9.82 -0.58
C HIS A 182 6.12 -8.62 -1.53
N SER A 183 5.56 -7.46 -1.21
CA SER A 183 5.80 -6.25 -2.00
C SER A 183 7.21 -5.72 -1.78
N THR A 184 7.89 -5.33 -2.84
CA THR A 184 9.26 -4.79 -2.78
C THR A 184 9.34 -3.58 -1.87
N GLY A 185 10.16 -3.67 -0.80
CA GLY A 185 10.34 -2.60 0.19
C GLY A 185 9.08 -2.21 0.96
N GLY A 186 8.08 -3.09 0.99
CA GLY A 186 6.81 -2.83 1.68
C GLY A 186 5.92 -1.79 1.01
N THR A 187 6.18 -1.46 -0.26
CA THR A 187 5.33 -0.50 -1.00
C THR A 187 3.87 -0.93 -0.99
N SER A 188 2.98 0.05 -0.86
CA SER A 188 1.53 -0.19 -0.89
C SER A 188 0.93 -0.02 -2.30
N TYR A 189 1.65 0.65 -3.21
CA TYR A 189 1.11 1.07 -4.51
C TYR A 189 1.93 0.61 -5.72
N GLY A 190 2.95 -0.23 -5.52
CA GLY A 190 3.82 -0.73 -6.60
C GLY A 190 4.79 0.34 -7.12
N ILE A 191 4.96 0.42 -8.44
CA ILE A 191 5.87 1.36 -9.07
C ILE A 191 5.38 2.80 -8.86
N GLU A 192 6.31 3.70 -8.51
CA GLU A 192 6.07 5.11 -8.32
C GLU A 192 5.45 5.77 -9.57
N PHE A 193 4.56 6.76 -9.35
CA PHE A 193 3.93 7.55 -10.39
C PHE A 193 4.82 8.76 -10.75
N ALA A 194 5.91 8.49 -11.46
CA ALA A 194 6.82 9.51 -11.94
C ALA A 194 6.80 9.60 -13.48
N THR A 195 7.11 10.76 -14.02
CA THR A 195 6.99 11.06 -15.46
C THR A 195 7.84 10.16 -16.35
N ASP A 196 8.94 9.63 -15.81
CA ASP A 196 9.88 8.73 -16.49
C ASP A 196 9.53 7.25 -16.36
N GLN A 197 8.47 6.89 -15.60
CA GLN A 197 8.06 5.50 -15.38
C GLN A 197 6.54 5.32 -15.26
N MET A 198 5.76 6.11 -15.97
CA MET A 198 4.30 6.02 -15.98
C MET A 198 3.73 5.62 -17.35
N GLY A 199 2.48 5.18 -17.38
CA GLY A 199 1.75 4.86 -18.59
C GLY A 199 2.49 3.84 -19.47
N PRO A 200 2.77 4.17 -20.75
CA PRO A 200 3.42 3.26 -21.71
C PRO A 200 4.85 2.84 -21.33
N LEU A 201 5.49 3.57 -20.42
CA LEU A 201 6.82 3.24 -19.92
C LEU A 201 6.82 2.07 -18.95
N ARG A 202 5.66 1.66 -18.44
CA ARG A 202 5.50 0.46 -17.61
C ARG A 202 5.36 -0.80 -18.45
N VAL A 203 5.62 -1.95 -17.82
CA VAL A 203 5.41 -3.25 -18.47
C VAL A 203 3.91 -3.44 -18.70
N GLY A 204 3.53 -3.78 -19.94
CA GLY A 204 2.14 -3.99 -20.36
C GLY A 204 1.52 -5.27 -19.82
N PRO A 205 0.25 -5.57 -20.16
CA PRO A 205 -0.42 -6.78 -19.72
C PRO A 205 0.18 -8.04 -20.33
N THR A 206 0.80 -7.95 -21.50
CA THR A 206 1.50 -9.07 -22.15
C THR A 206 2.98 -9.06 -21.83
N THR A 207 3.60 -10.22 -21.81
CA THR A 207 5.04 -10.41 -21.63
C THR A 207 5.64 -11.21 -22.78
N GLU A 208 6.97 -11.23 -22.87
CA GLU A 208 7.71 -12.09 -23.79
C GLU A 208 7.67 -13.58 -23.39
N VAL A 209 7.26 -13.88 -22.16
CA VAL A 209 7.06 -15.25 -21.69
C VAL A 209 5.66 -15.72 -22.11
N LYS A 210 5.63 -16.67 -23.05
CA LYS A 210 4.37 -17.18 -23.61
C LYS A 210 3.41 -17.68 -22.53
N GLY A 211 2.20 -17.10 -22.51
CA GLY A 211 1.14 -17.46 -21.58
C GLY A 211 1.24 -16.78 -20.21
N LEU A 212 2.21 -15.89 -20.01
CA LEU A 212 2.31 -15.04 -18.82
C LEU A 212 1.75 -13.65 -19.11
N PHE A 213 0.76 -13.24 -18.32
CA PHE A 213 0.13 -11.93 -18.37
C PHE A 213 0.27 -11.22 -17.03
N LEU A 214 0.26 -9.88 -17.06
CA LEU A 214 0.40 -9.04 -15.88
C LEU A 214 -0.84 -8.19 -15.66
N CYS A 215 -1.22 -8.03 -14.39
CA CYS A 215 -2.20 -7.02 -13.97
C CYS A 215 -1.73 -6.38 -12.64
N GLY A 216 -2.46 -5.39 -12.16
CA GLY A 216 -2.16 -4.75 -10.89
C GLY A 216 -1.51 -3.37 -11.01
N ALA A 217 -1.12 -2.83 -9.86
CA ALA A 217 -0.69 -1.44 -9.68
C ALA A 217 0.58 -1.07 -10.47
N SER A 218 1.45 -2.03 -10.77
CA SER A 218 2.70 -1.81 -11.50
C SER A 218 2.55 -1.82 -13.02
N THR A 219 1.34 -2.05 -13.54
CA THR A 219 1.03 -2.01 -14.99
C THR A 219 0.73 -0.58 -15.47
N PRO A 220 0.57 -0.33 -16.78
CA PRO A 220 0.25 0.98 -17.33
C PRO A 220 -1.00 1.64 -16.74
N SER A 221 -1.95 0.88 -16.22
CA SER A 221 -3.16 1.41 -15.56
C SER A 221 -2.86 2.13 -14.25
N GLY A 222 -1.77 1.78 -13.57
CA GLY A 222 -1.37 2.36 -12.31
C GLY A 222 -2.13 1.82 -11.10
N HIS A 223 -1.96 2.49 -9.95
CA HIS A 223 -2.54 2.10 -8.69
C HIS A 223 -3.95 2.70 -8.46
N GLY A 224 -4.58 2.28 -7.37
CA GLY A 224 -5.94 2.63 -7.01
C GLY A 224 -6.94 1.56 -7.47
N ILE A 225 -8.03 1.38 -6.73
CA ILE A 225 -8.98 0.28 -6.92
C ILE A 225 -9.48 0.20 -8.36
N ALA A 226 -9.98 1.28 -8.91
CA ALA A 226 -10.52 1.32 -10.28
C ALA A 226 -9.45 0.98 -11.33
N ASN A 227 -8.25 1.54 -11.19
CA ASN A 227 -7.15 1.31 -12.13
C ASN A 227 -6.64 -0.14 -12.08
N VAL A 228 -6.56 -0.72 -10.89
CA VAL A 228 -6.15 -2.12 -10.71
C VAL A 228 -7.21 -3.07 -11.27
N MET A 229 -8.50 -2.81 -11.03
CA MET A 229 -9.60 -3.56 -11.67
C MET A 229 -9.53 -3.48 -13.19
N TRP A 230 -9.30 -2.27 -13.73
CA TRP A 230 -9.16 -2.06 -15.17
C TRP A 230 -7.93 -2.78 -15.75
N SER A 231 -6.84 -2.87 -15.00
CA SER A 231 -5.68 -3.67 -15.41
C SER A 231 -6.02 -5.16 -15.55
N GLY A 232 -6.89 -5.68 -14.69
CA GLY A 232 -7.43 -7.04 -14.80
C GLY A 232 -8.27 -7.25 -16.06
N VAL A 233 -9.12 -6.28 -16.40
CA VAL A 233 -9.90 -6.29 -17.66
C VAL A 233 -8.98 -6.30 -18.89
N ARG A 234 -7.89 -5.52 -18.86
CA ARG A 234 -6.89 -5.52 -19.93
C ARG A 234 -6.18 -6.88 -20.06
N ALA A 235 -5.73 -7.46 -18.94
CA ALA A 235 -5.13 -8.78 -18.96
C ALA A 235 -6.10 -9.85 -19.48
N ALA A 236 -7.38 -9.79 -19.09
CA ALA A 236 -8.42 -10.67 -19.61
C ALA A 236 -8.64 -10.50 -21.12
N SER A 237 -8.58 -9.26 -21.61
CA SER A 237 -8.71 -8.99 -23.06
C SER A 237 -7.59 -9.65 -23.87
N GLU A 238 -6.35 -9.60 -23.36
CA GLU A 238 -5.21 -10.26 -23.99
C GLU A 238 -5.33 -11.79 -23.97
N VAL A 239 -5.78 -12.35 -22.84
CA VAL A 239 -5.99 -13.81 -22.68
C VAL A 239 -7.08 -14.33 -23.61
N LEU A 240 -8.16 -13.57 -23.77
CA LEU A 240 -9.34 -13.96 -24.54
C LEU A 240 -9.30 -13.52 -26.01
N GLU A 241 -8.26 -12.77 -26.39
CA GLU A 241 -8.05 -12.25 -27.75
C GLU A 241 -9.24 -11.39 -28.26
N HIS A 242 -9.95 -10.71 -27.34
CA HIS A 242 -11.00 -9.74 -27.68
C HIS A 242 -11.14 -8.66 -26.61
N ASP A 243 -11.67 -7.50 -26.97
CA ASP A 243 -11.83 -6.35 -26.09
C ASP A 243 -12.96 -6.55 -25.06
N VAL A 244 -12.61 -7.14 -23.91
CA VAL A 244 -13.53 -7.36 -22.77
C VAL A 244 -14.03 -6.01 -22.23
N GLY A 245 -13.17 -5.00 -22.17
CA GLY A 245 -13.54 -3.68 -21.65
C GLY A 245 -14.64 -3.01 -22.46
N ARG A 246 -14.54 -3.06 -23.78
CA ARG A 246 -15.56 -2.51 -24.68
C ARG A 246 -16.91 -3.24 -24.51
N ARG A 247 -16.88 -4.57 -24.39
CA ARG A 247 -18.11 -5.35 -24.18
C ARG A 247 -18.76 -5.04 -22.83
N MET A 248 -17.99 -4.97 -21.76
CA MET A 248 -18.48 -4.56 -20.43
C MET A 248 -19.14 -3.18 -20.48
N LEU A 249 -18.54 -2.20 -21.16
CA LEU A 249 -19.11 -0.86 -21.31
C LEU A 249 -20.37 -0.83 -22.20
N ALA A 250 -20.51 -1.79 -23.10
CA ALA A 250 -21.72 -1.98 -23.92
C ALA A 250 -22.84 -2.77 -23.22
N GLY A 251 -22.57 -3.33 -22.04
CA GLY A 251 -23.53 -4.15 -21.29
C GLY A 251 -23.64 -5.59 -21.81
N GLU A 252 -22.61 -6.08 -22.48
CA GLU A 252 -22.53 -7.43 -23.07
C GLU A 252 -21.82 -8.44 -22.14
#